data_7faf20135ddb97b02ecd6efa1c16f753
#
_entry.id   7faf20135ddb97b02ecd6efa1c16f753
#
_cell.length_a   1.000
_cell.length_b   1.000
_cell.length_c   1.000
_cell.angle_alpha   90.00
_cell.angle_beta   90.00
_cell.angle_gamma   90.00
#
_symmetry.space_group_name_H-M   'P 1'
#
loop_
_entity.id
_entity.type
_entity.pdbx_description
1 polymer ?
#
loop_
_entity_poly.entity_id
_entity_poly.type
_entity_poly.pdbx_seq_one_letter_code
_entity_poly.pdbx_strand_id
1 'polypeptide(L)'
;MNGQILPDKWFVSRELRPEAPVRLVCFPYAGGATSIYARWPAALGPEVEVAALALPGRERRLGEPAAVDVERIAEAVAATADRPYALFGHSMGGLLAFEVVRWLRRSGAELPLHLFVSGCPRPDLPRGDDIFDGLSALPDDAMLQRLVRGGGLPAFVLDEPELLELVLPVCRADFGWLDAYDCGDEPPVPVPITAFVGNEDASARPEDAAGWAAHTTGPFARHVLPGGHFFLDDNLDAISRAVRAGIGSPVA
;
A
#
# COMPACT_ATOMS: atom_id res chain seq x y z
N MET A 1 21.61 -2.87 -5.13
CA MET A 1 21.15 -3.91 -6.11
C MET A 1 20.04 -3.26 -6.92
N ASN A 2 20.26 -3.09 -8.23
CA ASN A 2 19.29 -2.42 -9.09
C ASN A 2 18.16 -3.38 -9.42
N GLY A 3 16.93 -3.05 -8.98
CA GLY A 3 15.72 -3.73 -9.43
C GLY A 3 15.55 -3.53 -10.95
N GLN A 4 15.05 -4.53 -11.64
CA GLN A 4 14.72 -4.42 -13.06
C GLN A 4 13.40 -3.66 -13.19
N ILE A 5 13.33 -2.79 -14.19
CA ILE A 5 12.21 -1.89 -14.42
C ILE A 5 11.22 -2.62 -15.33
N LEU A 6 9.97 -2.75 -14.92
CA LEU A 6 8.89 -3.02 -15.86
C LEU A 6 8.86 -1.87 -16.90
N PRO A 7 8.33 -2.05 -18.11
CA PRO A 7 8.39 -1.04 -19.19
C PRO A 7 7.89 0.34 -18.78
N ASP A 8 7.17 0.43 -17.67
CA ASP A 8 6.65 1.66 -17.08
C ASP A 8 7.49 2.12 -15.87
N LYS A 9 7.67 3.43 -15.74
CA LYS A 9 8.35 4.07 -14.59
C LYS A 9 7.62 3.89 -13.26
N TRP A 10 6.37 3.46 -13.28
CA TRP A 10 5.51 3.32 -12.10
C TRP A 10 5.82 2.10 -11.24
N PHE A 11 6.43 1.05 -11.81
CA PHE A 11 6.65 -0.18 -11.06
C PHE A 11 8.10 -0.62 -11.06
N VAL A 12 8.51 -1.20 -9.93
CA VAL A 12 9.83 -1.83 -9.73
C VAL A 12 9.61 -3.28 -9.35
N SER A 13 10.15 -4.20 -10.14
CA SER A 13 10.34 -5.59 -9.74
C SER A 13 11.80 -5.85 -9.40
N ARG A 14 12.06 -6.42 -8.23
CA ARG A 14 13.43 -6.83 -7.86
C ARG A 14 13.85 -8.12 -8.53
N GLU A 15 12.89 -8.96 -8.86
CA GLU A 15 13.05 -10.18 -9.64
C GLU A 15 11.95 -10.21 -10.70
N LEU A 16 12.30 -9.95 -11.95
CA LEU A 16 11.37 -10.14 -13.06
C LEU A 16 11.02 -11.61 -13.20
N ARG A 17 9.73 -11.90 -13.24
CA ARG A 17 9.20 -13.24 -13.42
C ARG A 17 8.18 -13.25 -14.56
N PRO A 18 8.65 -13.14 -15.82
CA PRO A 18 7.77 -13.00 -16.97
C PRO A 18 6.83 -14.20 -17.13
N GLU A 19 7.25 -15.38 -16.67
CA GLU A 19 6.45 -16.61 -16.70
C GLU A 19 5.53 -16.80 -15.49
N ALA A 20 5.58 -15.89 -14.49
CA ALA A 20 4.69 -15.99 -13.34
C ALA A 20 3.23 -15.81 -13.77
N PRO A 21 2.32 -16.73 -13.36
CA PRO A 21 0.91 -16.67 -13.78
C PRO A 21 0.16 -15.48 -13.18
N VAL A 22 0.66 -14.90 -12.08
CA VAL A 22 -0.01 -13.79 -11.39
C VAL A 22 1.00 -12.70 -11.03
N ARG A 23 0.57 -11.43 -11.15
CA ARG A 23 1.31 -10.27 -10.65
C ARG A 23 0.69 -9.75 -9.37
N LEU A 24 1.51 -9.47 -8.35
CA LEU A 24 1.11 -8.75 -7.15
C LEU A 24 1.64 -7.32 -7.22
N VAL A 25 0.74 -6.35 -7.40
CA VAL A 25 1.08 -4.93 -7.38
C VAL A 25 1.01 -4.44 -5.93
N CYS A 26 2.14 -3.92 -5.42
CA CYS A 26 2.31 -3.57 -4.02
C CYS A 26 2.41 -2.05 -3.82
N PHE A 27 1.59 -1.49 -2.94
CA PHE A 27 1.45 -0.06 -2.66
C PHE A 27 2.10 0.28 -1.31
N PRO A 28 3.09 1.19 -1.27
CA PRO A 28 3.78 1.54 -0.04
C PRO A 28 2.92 2.38 0.91
N TYR A 29 3.26 2.36 2.19
CA TYR A 29 2.72 3.29 3.19
C TYR A 29 3.25 4.72 2.99
N ALA A 30 2.66 5.70 3.68
CA ALA A 30 3.06 7.11 3.60
C ALA A 30 4.53 7.29 4.02
N GLY A 31 5.32 7.98 3.19
CA GLY A 31 6.78 8.08 3.35
C GLY A 31 7.55 6.83 2.89
N GLY A 32 6.88 5.71 2.66
CA GLY A 32 7.49 4.46 2.22
C GLY A 32 7.89 4.47 0.74
N ALA A 33 8.65 3.46 0.35
CA ALA A 33 9.19 3.30 -1.00
C ALA A 33 9.14 1.84 -1.45
N THR A 34 9.60 1.53 -2.67
CA THR A 34 9.54 0.16 -3.20
C THR A 34 10.35 -0.85 -2.40
N SER A 35 11.34 -0.35 -1.64
CA SER A 35 12.25 -1.16 -0.83
C SER A 35 11.56 -1.95 0.28
N ILE A 36 10.40 -1.51 0.77
CA ILE A 36 9.62 -2.23 1.80
C ILE A 36 9.16 -3.62 1.33
N TYR A 37 9.08 -3.82 0.01
CA TYR A 37 8.71 -5.09 -0.60
C TYR A 37 9.90 -5.92 -1.10
N ALA A 38 11.12 -5.57 -0.66
CA ALA A 38 12.36 -6.19 -1.18
C ALA A 38 12.45 -7.70 -0.93
N ARG A 39 11.89 -8.19 0.18
CA ARG A 39 11.91 -9.61 0.59
C ARG A 39 10.74 -10.43 0.02
N TRP A 40 9.73 -9.77 -0.53
CA TRP A 40 8.47 -10.38 -0.96
C TRP A 40 8.62 -11.38 -2.11
N PRO A 41 9.46 -11.14 -3.15
CA PRO A 41 9.65 -12.13 -4.20
C PRO A 41 10.10 -13.49 -3.67
N ALA A 42 11.04 -13.52 -2.72
CA ALA A 42 11.51 -14.77 -2.12
C ALA A 42 10.41 -15.46 -1.29
N ALA A 43 9.60 -14.70 -0.55
CA ALA A 43 8.53 -15.25 0.31
C ALA A 43 7.34 -15.77 -0.49
N LEU A 44 6.99 -15.14 -1.62
CA LEU A 44 5.85 -15.52 -2.45
C LEU A 44 6.16 -16.65 -3.45
N GLY A 45 7.45 -16.91 -3.72
CA GLY A 45 7.85 -17.98 -4.64
C GLY A 45 7.70 -17.59 -6.12
N PRO A 46 8.07 -18.51 -7.03
CA PRO A 46 8.22 -18.21 -8.45
C PRO A 46 6.89 -17.95 -9.20
N GLU A 47 5.77 -18.32 -8.63
CA GLU A 47 4.45 -18.18 -9.26
C GLU A 47 3.86 -16.77 -9.16
N VAL A 48 4.50 -15.88 -8.39
CA VAL A 48 4.04 -14.50 -8.19
C VAL A 48 5.13 -13.52 -8.56
N GLU A 49 4.87 -12.65 -9.54
CA GLU A 49 5.72 -11.50 -9.84
C GLU A 49 5.33 -10.33 -8.93
N VAL A 50 6.28 -9.82 -8.15
CA VAL A 50 6.04 -8.66 -7.28
C VAL A 50 6.42 -7.38 -8.01
N ALA A 51 5.46 -6.47 -8.18
CA ALA A 51 5.61 -5.16 -8.79
C ALA A 51 5.31 -4.06 -7.77
N ALA A 52 6.34 -3.47 -7.18
CA ALA A 52 6.17 -2.42 -6.18
C ALA A 52 5.97 -1.05 -6.84
N LEU A 53 4.94 -0.32 -6.43
CA LEU A 53 4.60 1.02 -6.92
C LEU A 53 5.68 2.03 -6.51
N ALA A 54 6.29 2.68 -7.51
CA ALA A 54 7.26 3.75 -7.36
C ALA A 54 6.56 5.11 -7.45
N LEU A 55 6.21 5.70 -6.32
CA LEU A 55 5.60 7.02 -6.27
C LEU A 55 6.62 8.13 -6.60
N PRO A 56 6.19 9.28 -7.14
CA PRO A 56 7.06 10.43 -7.40
C PRO A 56 7.74 10.98 -6.14
N GLY A 57 8.87 11.65 -6.31
CA GLY A 57 9.59 12.31 -5.23
C GLY A 57 10.52 11.41 -4.41
N ARG A 58 10.63 10.11 -4.76
CA ARG A 58 11.45 9.16 -3.99
C ARG A 58 12.16 8.14 -4.89
N GLU A 59 13.23 7.53 -4.35
CA GLU A 59 14.06 6.52 -5.05
C GLU A 59 14.43 6.99 -6.47
N ARG A 60 14.14 6.18 -7.49
CA ARG A 60 14.43 6.48 -8.89
C ARG A 60 13.62 7.65 -9.48
N ARG A 61 12.57 8.09 -8.79
CA ARG A 61 11.75 9.24 -9.20
C ARG A 61 11.97 10.48 -8.34
N LEU A 62 13.13 10.55 -7.66
CA LEU A 62 13.51 11.66 -6.78
C LEU A 62 13.46 13.03 -7.46
N GLY A 63 13.76 13.09 -8.76
CA GLY A 63 13.69 14.33 -9.55
C GLY A 63 12.27 14.79 -9.91
N GLU A 64 11.23 14.02 -9.61
CA GLU A 64 9.84 14.41 -9.84
C GLU A 64 9.25 15.02 -8.54
N PRO A 65 8.36 16.03 -8.62
CA PRO A 65 7.64 16.53 -7.45
C PRO A 65 6.88 15.38 -6.75
N ALA A 66 6.97 15.31 -5.43
CA ALA A 66 6.22 14.34 -4.65
C ALA A 66 4.71 14.58 -4.81
N ALA A 67 3.97 13.54 -5.16
CA ALA A 67 2.52 13.62 -5.37
C ALA A 67 1.89 12.23 -5.28
N VAL A 68 0.62 12.19 -4.88
CA VAL A 68 -0.28 11.03 -4.98
C VAL A 68 -1.39 11.37 -5.97
N ASP A 69 -1.40 10.70 -7.11
CA ASP A 69 -2.38 10.89 -8.19
C ASP A 69 -3.03 9.53 -8.49
N VAL A 70 -4.21 9.31 -7.91
CA VAL A 70 -4.93 8.02 -7.99
C VAL A 70 -5.23 7.66 -9.44
N GLU A 71 -5.64 8.60 -10.27
CA GLU A 71 -6.02 8.35 -11.66
C GLU A 71 -4.82 7.84 -12.47
N ARG A 72 -3.69 8.55 -12.41
CA ARG A 72 -2.45 8.13 -13.10
C ARG A 72 -1.90 6.80 -12.59
N ILE A 73 -2.05 6.54 -11.29
CA ILE A 73 -1.65 5.25 -10.71
C ILE A 73 -2.55 4.14 -11.23
N ALA A 74 -3.87 4.38 -11.28
CA ALA A 74 -4.83 3.42 -11.79
C ALA A 74 -4.65 3.12 -13.29
N GLU A 75 -4.37 4.15 -14.10
CA GLU A 75 -3.98 3.99 -15.51
C GLU A 75 -2.73 3.12 -15.65
N ALA A 76 -1.71 3.37 -14.81
CA ALA A 76 -0.50 2.57 -14.83
C ALA A 76 -0.76 1.11 -14.41
N VAL A 77 -1.61 0.88 -13.40
CA VAL A 77 -2.04 -0.48 -13.01
C VAL A 77 -2.78 -1.16 -14.15
N ALA A 78 -3.74 -0.48 -14.79
CA ALA A 78 -4.47 -1.03 -15.93
C ALA A 78 -3.54 -1.41 -17.10
N ALA A 79 -2.50 -0.59 -17.36
CA ALA A 79 -1.51 -0.86 -18.39
C ALA A 79 -0.63 -2.09 -18.10
N THR A 80 -0.56 -2.56 -16.86
CA THR A 80 0.18 -3.77 -16.46
C THR A 80 -0.68 -5.03 -16.42
N ALA A 81 -1.96 -4.96 -16.78
CA ALA A 81 -2.88 -6.09 -16.78
C ALA A 81 -2.68 -7.01 -18.02
N ASP A 82 -1.43 -7.39 -18.30
CA ASP A 82 -1.05 -8.37 -19.32
C ASP A 82 -1.26 -9.82 -18.86
N ARG A 83 -1.59 -10.00 -17.58
CA ARG A 83 -1.88 -11.26 -16.89
C ARG A 83 -2.79 -11.01 -15.70
N PRO A 84 -3.40 -12.06 -15.10
CA PRO A 84 -4.11 -11.93 -13.82
C PRO A 84 -3.25 -11.22 -12.77
N TYR A 85 -3.84 -10.32 -12.00
CA TYR A 85 -3.12 -9.58 -10.99
C TYR A 85 -3.94 -9.37 -9.72
N ALA A 86 -3.25 -9.09 -8.62
CA ALA A 86 -3.84 -8.70 -7.35
C ALA A 86 -3.16 -7.44 -6.81
N LEU A 87 -3.82 -6.75 -5.90
CA LEU A 87 -3.28 -5.56 -5.26
C LEU A 87 -3.02 -5.84 -3.78
N PHE A 88 -1.90 -5.35 -3.27
CA PHE A 88 -1.57 -5.32 -1.85
C PHE A 88 -1.17 -3.91 -1.45
N GLY A 89 -1.75 -3.38 -0.37
CA GLY A 89 -1.35 -2.08 0.15
C GLY A 89 -1.26 -2.06 1.66
N HIS A 90 -0.23 -1.37 2.19
CA HIS A 90 -0.08 -1.18 3.62
C HIS A 90 -0.36 0.27 4.01
N SER A 91 -1.16 0.50 5.05
CA SER A 91 -1.54 1.83 5.56
C SER A 91 -2.13 2.70 4.44
N MET A 92 -1.53 3.86 4.13
CA MET A 92 -1.90 4.68 2.97
C MET A 92 -2.03 3.85 1.69
N GLY A 93 -1.10 2.92 1.46
CA GLY A 93 -1.12 2.07 0.28
C GLY A 93 -2.37 1.18 0.18
N GLY A 94 -2.98 0.82 1.32
CA GLY A 94 -4.25 0.07 1.36
C GLY A 94 -5.42 0.91 0.85
N LEU A 95 -5.54 2.15 1.31
CA LEU A 95 -6.55 3.09 0.81
C LEU A 95 -6.32 3.43 -0.67
N LEU A 96 -5.06 3.67 -1.04
CA LEU A 96 -4.71 3.98 -2.43
C LEU A 96 -5.04 2.82 -3.37
N ALA A 97 -4.72 1.58 -2.98
CA ALA A 97 -5.08 0.38 -3.74
C ALA A 97 -6.60 0.21 -3.87
N PHE A 98 -7.36 0.52 -2.82
CA PHE A 98 -8.83 0.51 -2.85
C PHE A 98 -9.38 1.54 -3.83
N GLU A 99 -8.87 2.78 -3.82
CA GLU A 99 -9.29 3.82 -4.77
C GLU A 99 -8.92 3.47 -6.22
N VAL A 100 -7.80 2.79 -6.43
CA VAL A 100 -7.44 2.23 -7.75
C VAL A 100 -8.49 1.21 -8.20
N VAL A 101 -8.93 0.28 -7.33
CA VAL A 101 -9.99 -0.68 -7.68
C VAL A 101 -11.30 0.05 -8.03
N ARG A 102 -11.67 1.10 -7.29
CA ARG A 102 -12.86 1.91 -7.58
C ARG A 102 -12.75 2.59 -8.94
N TRP A 103 -11.59 3.17 -9.24
CA TRP A 103 -11.33 3.79 -10.55
C TRP A 103 -11.42 2.77 -11.69
N LEU A 104 -10.77 1.60 -11.55
CA LEU A 104 -10.82 0.52 -12.54
C LEU A 104 -12.26 0.07 -12.81
N ARG A 105 -13.08 -0.06 -11.76
CA ARG A 105 -14.50 -0.38 -11.91
C ARG A 105 -15.24 0.70 -12.70
N ARG A 106 -15.03 1.98 -12.37
CA ARG A 106 -15.72 3.11 -13.07
C ARG A 106 -15.31 3.22 -14.53
N SER A 107 -14.04 2.95 -14.83
CA SER A 107 -13.50 2.99 -16.20
C SER A 107 -13.85 1.76 -17.03
N GLY A 108 -14.41 0.70 -16.42
CA GLY A 108 -14.67 -0.57 -17.10
C GLY A 108 -13.39 -1.37 -17.42
N ALA A 109 -12.27 -1.06 -16.76
CA ALA A 109 -11.02 -1.80 -16.91
C ALA A 109 -11.08 -3.16 -16.19
N GLU A 110 -10.12 -4.04 -16.50
CA GLU A 110 -9.99 -5.33 -15.83
C GLU A 110 -9.74 -5.15 -14.34
N LEU A 111 -10.53 -5.85 -13.51
CA LEU A 111 -10.42 -5.77 -12.06
C LEU A 111 -9.38 -6.78 -11.54
N PRO A 112 -8.71 -6.49 -10.41
CA PRO A 112 -7.80 -7.45 -9.79
C PRO A 112 -8.56 -8.67 -9.26
N LEU A 113 -7.86 -9.80 -9.20
CA LEU A 113 -8.37 -11.04 -8.59
C LEU A 113 -8.69 -10.86 -7.11
N HIS A 114 -7.93 -10.00 -6.42
CA HIS A 114 -8.01 -9.80 -4.98
C HIS A 114 -7.42 -8.45 -4.57
N LEU A 115 -7.99 -7.84 -3.53
CA LEU A 115 -7.42 -6.69 -2.84
C LEU A 115 -7.00 -7.11 -1.42
N PHE A 116 -5.72 -6.94 -1.11
CA PHE A 116 -5.16 -7.13 0.21
C PHE A 116 -4.88 -5.76 0.84
N VAL A 117 -5.52 -5.46 1.97
CA VAL A 117 -5.29 -4.25 2.76
C VAL A 117 -4.63 -4.61 4.07
N SER A 118 -3.61 -3.89 4.47
CA SER A 118 -2.77 -4.20 5.63
C SER A 118 -2.52 -2.96 6.46
N GLY A 119 -2.70 -3.04 7.80
CA GLY A 119 -2.55 -1.88 8.69
C GLY A 119 -3.35 -0.67 8.21
N CYS A 120 -4.54 -0.92 7.68
CA CYS A 120 -5.36 0.09 7.03
C CYS A 120 -6.76 0.08 7.64
N PRO A 121 -7.19 1.17 8.30
CA PRO A 121 -8.56 1.29 8.77
C PRO A 121 -9.52 1.29 7.58
N ARG A 122 -10.78 0.92 7.83
CA ARG A 122 -11.81 0.98 6.79
C ARG A 122 -11.92 2.40 6.21
N PRO A 123 -12.22 2.55 4.90
CA PRO A 123 -12.09 3.82 4.21
C PRO A 123 -13.08 4.90 4.67
N ASP A 124 -14.23 4.50 5.22
CA ASP A 124 -15.29 5.37 5.73
C ASP A 124 -15.15 5.70 7.23
N LEU A 125 -14.05 5.29 7.88
CA LEU A 125 -13.80 5.63 9.28
C LEU A 125 -13.47 7.13 9.40
N PRO A 126 -14.17 7.89 10.26
CA PRO A 126 -13.81 9.28 10.51
C PRO A 126 -12.37 9.40 11.00
N ARG A 127 -11.63 10.34 10.44
CA ARG A 127 -10.28 10.67 10.87
C ARG A 127 -10.34 11.67 12.02
N GLY A 128 -9.32 11.71 12.86
CA GLY A 128 -9.21 12.75 13.88
C GLY A 128 -8.48 12.38 15.17
N ASP A 129 -8.38 11.10 15.52
CA ASP A 129 -7.82 10.66 16.80
C ASP A 129 -6.54 9.81 16.67
N ASP A 130 -6.06 9.58 15.45
CA ASP A 130 -4.85 8.78 15.20
C ASP A 130 -3.58 9.62 15.27
N ILE A 131 -2.45 8.98 15.64
CA ILE A 131 -1.13 9.63 15.66
C ILE A 131 -0.71 10.13 14.26
N PHE A 132 -1.25 9.59 13.20
CA PHE A 132 -0.97 9.96 11.82
C PHE A 132 -1.99 10.92 11.21
N ASP A 133 -3.07 11.28 11.91
CA ASP A 133 -4.08 12.21 11.41
C ASP A 133 -3.64 13.68 11.56
N GLY A 134 -3.98 14.51 10.57
CA GLY A 134 -3.70 15.94 10.58
C GLY A 134 -2.22 16.31 10.48
N LEU A 135 -1.38 15.36 10.06
CA LEU A 135 0.07 15.59 9.98
C LEU A 135 0.44 16.66 8.95
N SER A 136 -0.28 16.75 7.85
CA SER A 136 0.02 17.73 6.80
C SER A 136 -0.17 19.18 7.23
N ALA A 137 -0.97 19.44 8.27
CA ALA A 137 -1.21 20.77 8.81
C ALA A 137 -0.17 21.21 9.87
N LEU A 138 0.66 20.28 10.37
CA LEU A 138 1.66 20.59 11.39
C LEU A 138 2.88 21.31 10.80
N PRO A 139 3.62 22.14 11.59
CA PRO A 139 4.97 22.55 11.27
C PRO A 139 5.89 21.35 11.02
N ASP A 140 6.94 21.52 10.21
CA ASP A 140 7.81 20.43 9.77
C ASP A 140 8.41 19.63 10.93
N ASP A 141 8.94 20.32 11.93
CA ASP A 141 9.53 19.70 13.12
C ASP A 141 8.52 18.88 13.93
N ALA A 142 7.31 19.41 14.11
CA ALA A 142 6.24 18.72 14.82
C ALA A 142 5.74 17.49 14.06
N MET A 143 5.60 17.59 12.74
CA MET A 143 5.25 16.47 11.87
C MET A 143 6.29 15.36 11.96
N LEU A 144 7.57 15.69 11.78
CA LEU A 144 8.67 14.73 11.82
C LEU A 144 8.79 14.02 13.18
N GLN A 145 8.68 14.79 14.29
CA GLN A 145 8.68 14.21 15.64
C GLN A 145 7.50 13.25 15.84
N ARG A 146 6.35 13.57 15.29
CA ARG A 146 5.15 12.71 15.37
C ARG A 146 5.33 11.43 14.56
N LEU A 147 5.94 11.51 13.37
CA LEU A 147 6.30 10.35 12.56
C LEU A 147 7.30 9.44 13.26
N VAL A 148 8.32 10.00 13.91
CA VAL A 148 9.28 9.21 14.70
C VAL A 148 8.58 8.50 15.86
N ARG A 149 7.71 9.17 16.60
CA ARG A 149 6.96 8.57 17.71
C ARG A 149 6.03 7.44 17.25
N GLY A 150 5.43 7.57 16.05
CA GLY A 150 4.59 6.56 15.43
C GLY A 150 5.36 5.42 14.75
N GLY A 151 6.69 5.48 14.73
CA GLY A 151 7.52 4.47 14.05
C GLY A 151 7.57 4.61 12.52
N GLY A 152 6.93 5.64 11.96
CA GLY A 152 6.90 5.90 10.50
C GLY A 152 8.20 6.49 9.94
N LEU A 153 9.07 6.99 10.83
CA LEU A 153 10.36 7.56 10.47
C LEU A 153 11.42 7.14 11.51
N PRO A 154 12.61 6.65 11.09
CA PRO A 154 13.71 6.38 12.01
C PRO A 154 14.22 7.68 12.66
N ALA A 155 14.48 7.65 13.96
CA ALA A 155 14.85 8.86 14.73
C ALA A 155 16.13 9.54 14.21
N PHE A 156 17.11 8.78 13.70
CA PHE A 156 18.35 9.33 13.18
C PHE A 156 18.16 10.30 12.00
N VAL A 157 17.03 10.19 11.26
CA VAL A 157 16.73 11.10 10.14
C VAL A 157 16.60 12.54 10.60
N LEU A 158 16.18 12.77 11.87
CA LEU A 158 16.07 14.13 12.42
C LEU A 158 17.42 14.86 12.56
N ASP A 159 18.51 14.10 12.65
CA ASP A 159 19.87 14.63 12.81
C ASP A 159 20.61 14.79 11.46
N GLU A 160 19.96 14.40 10.33
CA GLU A 160 20.57 14.39 9.01
C GLU A 160 19.84 15.36 8.05
N PRO A 161 20.29 16.63 7.93
CA PRO A 161 19.60 17.65 7.13
C PRO A 161 19.38 17.24 5.65
N GLU A 162 20.34 16.55 5.03
CA GLU A 162 20.22 16.08 3.64
C GLU A 162 19.09 15.04 3.48
N LEU A 163 18.87 14.18 4.47
CA LEU A 163 17.77 13.22 4.47
C LEU A 163 16.43 13.93 4.70
N LEU A 164 16.40 14.95 5.57
CA LEU A 164 15.18 15.73 5.80
C LEU A 164 14.70 16.44 4.53
N GLU A 165 15.61 17.02 3.74
CA GLU A 165 15.25 17.65 2.47
C GLU A 165 14.61 16.66 1.48
N LEU A 166 14.97 15.38 1.55
CA LEU A 166 14.40 14.34 0.68
C LEU A 166 13.09 13.77 1.22
N VAL A 167 12.99 13.58 2.53
CA VAL A 167 11.85 12.90 3.17
C VAL A 167 10.66 13.84 3.36
N LEU A 168 10.91 15.10 3.72
CA LEU A 168 9.86 16.03 4.09
C LEU A 168 8.85 16.31 2.96
N PRO A 169 9.26 16.59 1.71
CA PRO A 169 8.32 16.78 0.60
C PRO A 169 7.45 15.54 0.35
N VAL A 170 8.04 14.35 0.51
CA VAL A 170 7.34 13.07 0.35
C VAL A 170 6.28 12.90 1.44
N CYS A 171 6.65 13.10 2.70
CA CYS A 171 5.71 13.03 3.81
C CYS A 171 4.58 14.06 3.67
N ARG A 172 4.90 15.29 3.25
CA ARG A 172 3.90 16.33 3.01
C ARG A 172 2.87 15.94 1.95
N ALA A 173 3.32 15.37 0.84
CA ALA A 173 2.45 14.94 -0.24
C ALA A 173 1.56 13.77 0.18
N ASP A 174 2.16 12.75 0.82
CA ASP A 174 1.47 11.54 1.20
C ASP A 174 0.44 11.79 2.33
N PHE A 175 0.84 12.50 3.39
CA PHE A 175 -0.10 12.85 4.46
C PHE A 175 -1.09 13.93 4.04
N GLY A 176 -0.73 14.82 3.10
CA GLY A 176 -1.68 15.75 2.49
C GLY A 176 -2.79 15.03 1.74
N TRP A 177 -2.47 13.96 1.01
CA TRP A 177 -3.46 13.11 0.36
C TRP A 177 -4.31 12.36 1.40
N LEU A 178 -3.69 11.79 2.44
CA LEU A 178 -4.40 11.09 3.50
C LEU A 178 -5.36 12.01 4.27
N ASP A 179 -4.91 13.20 4.66
CA ASP A 179 -5.72 14.16 5.42
C ASP A 179 -6.90 14.73 4.60
N ALA A 180 -6.74 14.79 3.27
CA ALA A 180 -7.79 15.20 2.34
C ALA A 180 -8.68 14.04 1.87
N TYR A 181 -8.35 12.80 2.26
CA TYR A 181 -9.07 11.62 1.79
C TYR A 181 -10.52 11.59 2.31
N ASP A 182 -11.45 11.47 1.38
CA ASP A 182 -12.87 11.22 1.62
C ASP A 182 -13.30 9.99 0.83
N CYS A 183 -13.82 8.99 1.52
CA CYS A 183 -14.30 7.77 0.89
C CYS A 183 -15.47 8.04 -0.08
N GLY A 184 -16.29 9.08 0.19
CA GLY A 184 -17.51 9.34 -0.56
C GLY A 184 -18.51 8.18 -0.47
N ASP A 185 -19.61 8.33 -1.17
CA ASP A 185 -20.71 7.34 -1.23
C ASP A 185 -20.66 6.58 -2.57
N GLU A 186 -19.93 5.49 -2.62
CA GLU A 186 -19.88 4.61 -3.78
C GLU A 186 -20.26 3.17 -3.39
N PRO A 187 -20.85 2.38 -4.31
CA PRO A 187 -21.17 0.98 -4.06
C PRO A 187 -19.92 0.16 -3.72
N PRO A 188 -20.05 -0.92 -2.93
CA PRO A 188 -18.97 -1.86 -2.67
C PRO A 188 -18.36 -2.42 -3.96
N VAL A 189 -17.06 -2.69 -3.95
CA VAL A 189 -16.35 -3.25 -5.11
C VAL A 189 -16.62 -4.75 -5.27
N PRO A 190 -16.71 -5.31 -6.49
CA PRO A 190 -16.96 -6.74 -6.70
C PRO A 190 -15.65 -7.56 -6.67
N VAL A 191 -14.72 -7.22 -5.78
CA VAL A 191 -13.39 -7.83 -5.65
C VAL A 191 -13.26 -8.39 -4.24
N PRO A 192 -12.81 -9.65 -4.06
CA PRO A 192 -12.51 -10.17 -2.73
C PRO A 192 -11.54 -9.29 -1.97
N ILE A 193 -11.79 -9.08 -0.66
CA ILE A 193 -10.90 -8.29 0.19
C ILE A 193 -10.38 -9.16 1.35
N THR A 194 -9.07 -9.11 1.59
CA THR A 194 -8.46 -9.64 2.81
C THR A 194 -7.76 -8.51 3.56
N ALA A 195 -8.13 -8.33 4.83
CA ALA A 195 -7.53 -7.34 5.72
C ALA A 195 -6.53 -8.01 6.68
N PHE A 196 -5.32 -7.45 6.76
CA PHE A 196 -4.32 -7.79 7.77
C PHE A 196 -4.18 -6.65 8.77
N VAL A 197 -4.10 -6.97 10.05
CA VAL A 197 -3.97 -5.97 11.11
C VAL A 197 -3.09 -6.49 12.23
N GLY A 198 -2.26 -5.60 12.79
CA GLY A 198 -1.49 -5.89 13.99
C GLY A 198 -2.39 -5.90 15.24
N ASN A 199 -2.17 -6.83 16.16
CA ASN A 199 -2.95 -6.89 17.41
C ASN A 199 -2.65 -5.72 18.37
N GLU A 200 -1.56 -4.98 18.12
CA GLU A 200 -1.13 -3.79 18.87
C GLU A 200 -1.15 -2.53 18.00
N ASP A 201 -1.76 -2.60 16.81
CA ASP A 201 -1.90 -1.45 15.91
C ASP A 201 -2.99 -0.50 16.43
N ALA A 202 -2.57 0.66 16.92
CA ALA A 202 -3.49 1.69 17.43
C ALA A 202 -4.15 2.49 16.28
N SER A 203 -3.51 2.54 15.10
CA SER A 203 -3.97 3.29 13.92
C SER A 203 -4.98 2.53 13.08
N ALA A 204 -4.86 1.19 13.05
CA ALA A 204 -5.80 0.31 12.36
C ALA A 204 -6.18 -0.83 13.30
N ARG A 205 -7.12 -0.57 14.20
CA ARG A 205 -7.50 -1.53 15.22
C ARG A 205 -8.19 -2.76 14.62
N PRO A 206 -8.03 -3.95 15.22
CA PRO A 206 -8.66 -5.18 14.71
C PRO A 206 -10.18 -5.08 14.51
N GLU A 207 -10.87 -4.37 15.39
CA GLU A 207 -12.32 -4.13 15.29
C GLU A 207 -12.68 -3.26 14.08
N ASP A 208 -11.90 -2.23 13.80
CA ASP A 208 -12.12 -1.31 12.66
C ASP A 208 -11.86 -2.04 11.33
N ALA A 209 -10.87 -2.93 11.29
CA ALA A 209 -10.56 -3.72 10.09
C ALA A 209 -11.70 -4.65 9.67
N ALA A 210 -12.58 -5.07 10.58
CA ALA A 210 -13.75 -5.85 10.23
C ALA A 210 -14.75 -5.09 9.35
N GLY A 211 -14.75 -3.76 9.43
CA GLY A 211 -15.61 -2.89 8.62
C GLY A 211 -15.32 -2.92 7.12
N TRP A 212 -14.15 -3.40 6.70
CA TRP A 212 -13.84 -3.61 5.28
C TRP A 212 -14.83 -4.55 4.58
N ALA A 213 -15.53 -5.42 5.33
CA ALA A 213 -16.57 -6.29 4.79
C ALA A 213 -17.71 -5.53 4.12
N ALA A 214 -17.99 -4.28 4.53
CA ALA A 214 -19.01 -3.44 3.92
C ALA A 214 -18.59 -2.85 2.57
N HIS A 215 -17.31 -2.87 2.25
CA HIS A 215 -16.74 -2.27 1.04
C HIS A 215 -16.53 -3.27 -0.11
N THR A 216 -16.96 -4.52 0.06
CA THR A 216 -16.92 -5.52 -1.01
C THR A 216 -18.23 -6.29 -1.10
N THR A 217 -18.64 -6.68 -2.33
CA THR A 217 -19.68 -7.70 -2.57
C THR A 217 -19.07 -9.10 -2.75
N GLY A 218 -17.74 -9.19 -2.83
CA GLY A 218 -17.00 -10.45 -2.87
C GLY A 218 -16.73 -11.04 -1.48
N PRO A 219 -16.01 -12.16 -1.40
CA PRO A 219 -15.56 -12.72 -0.13
C PRO A 219 -14.70 -11.74 0.67
N PHE A 220 -14.87 -11.76 2.00
CA PHE A 220 -14.05 -11.01 2.93
C PHE A 220 -13.36 -11.94 3.94
N ALA A 221 -12.09 -11.70 4.21
CA ALA A 221 -11.32 -12.35 5.27
C ALA A 221 -10.54 -11.32 6.09
N ARG A 222 -10.27 -11.64 7.37
CA ARG A 222 -9.44 -10.83 8.25
C ARG A 222 -8.42 -11.68 8.99
N HIS A 223 -7.17 -11.23 9.01
CA HIS A 223 -6.08 -11.83 9.77
C HIS A 223 -5.56 -10.84 10.81
N VAL A 224 -5.59 -11.22 12.08
CA VAL A 224 -4.95 -10.48 13.17
C VAL A 224 -3.59 -11.12 13.42
N LEU A 225 -2.53 -10.32 13.31
CA LEU A 225 -1.13 -10.74 13.40
C LEU A 225 -0.44 -10.07 14.59
N PRO A 226 0.61 -10.65 15.15
CA PRO A 226 1.40 -10.00 16.21
C PRO A 226 2.04 -8.69 15.73
N GLY A 227 2.06 -7.68 16.61
CA GLY A 227 2.79 -6.43 16.41
C GLY A 227 1.91 -5.20 16.25
N GLY A 228 2.58 -4.02 16.18
CA GLY A 228 1.97 -2.71 15.96
C GLY A 228 1.76 -2.41 14.48
N HIS A 229 1.78 -1.11 14.12
CA HIS A 229 1.47 -0.67 12.74
C HIS A 229 2.40 -1.25 11.65
N PHE A 230 3.70 -1.36 11.91
CA PHE A 230 4.70 -1.81 10.94
C PHE A 230 5.04 -3.31 11.05
N PHE A 231 4.04 -4.16 11.18
CA PHE A 231 4.15 -5.60 11.41
C PHE A 231 4.54 -6.46 10.18
N LEU A 232 4.68 -5.87 9.00
CA LEU A 232 4.82 -6.61 7.73
C LEU A 232 6.02 -7.57 7.70
N ASP A 233 7.21 -7.09 8.07
CA ASP A 233 8.45 -7.87 7.97
C ASP A 233 8.50 -9.05 8.94
N ASP A 234 7.98 -8.85 10.15
CA ASP A 234 7.94 -9.88 11.18
C ASP A 234 6.92 -10.98 10.87
N ASN A 235 5.91 -10.66 10.05
CA ASN A 235 4.83 -11.57 9.70
C ASN A 235 4.80 -11.97 8.21
N LEU A 236 5.90 -11.73 7.48
CA LEU A 236 5.95 -11.94 6.04
C LEU A 236 5.55 -13.35 5.62
N ASP A 237 5.93 -14.38 6.37
CA ASP A 237 5.58 -15.77 6.09
C ASP A 237 4.07 -16.04 6.23
N ALA A 238 3.42 -15.46 7.24
CA ALA A 238 1.97 -15.60 7.42
C ALA A 238 1.19 -14.85 6.33
N ILE A 239 1.62 -13.62 6.03
CA ILE A 239 1.04 -12.78 4.99
C ILE A 239 1.21 -13.43 3.63
N SER A 240 2.40 -13.91 3.29
CA SER A 240 2.65 -14.54 1.98
C SER A 240 1.83 -15.82 1.76
N ARG A 241 1.60 -16.61 2.81
CA ARG A 241 0.70 -17.78 2.74
C ARG A 241 -0.75 -17.35 2.46
N ALA A 242 -1.24 -16.33 3.16
CA ALA A 242 -2.59 -15.83 2.95
C ALA A 242 -2.77 -15.17 1.57
N VAL A 243 -1.77 -14.43 1.09
CA VAL A 243 -1.76 -13.85 -0.25
C VAL A 243 -1.83 -14.94 -1.31
N ARG A 244 -0.98 -15.98 -1.24
CA ARG A 244 -1.03 -17.11 -2.18
C ARG A 244 -2.38 -17.82 -2.16
N ALA A 245 -2.97 -18.01 -0.98
CA ALA A 245 -4.30 -18.62 -0.86
C ALA A 245 -5.39 -17.75 -1.50
N GLY A 246 -5.33 -16.42 -1.32
CA GLY A 246 -6.32 -15.48 -1.85
C GLY A 246 -6.26 -15.28 -3.35
N ILE A 247 -5.06 -15.34 -3.97
CA ILE A 247 -4.93 -15.21 -5.42
C ILE A 247 -5.25 -16.52 -6.16
N GLY A 248 -5.50 -17.60 -5.45
CA GLY A 248 -5.69 -18.94 -5.98
C GLY A 248 -4.37 -19.48 -6.55
N SER A 249 -3.96 -20.69 -6.17
CA SER A 249 -3.09 -21.41 -7.10
C SER A 249 -3.91 -21.60 -8.38
N PRO A 250 -3.39 -21.29 -9.57
CA PRO A 250 -4.09 -21.68 -10.79
C PRO A 250 -4.36 -23.17 -10.65
N VAL A 251 -5.65 -23.53 -10.63
CA VAL A 251 -6.07 -24.92 -10.65
C VAL A 251 -5.53 -25.49 -11.94
N ALA A 252 -4.58 -26.40 -11.81
CA ALA A 252 -4.02 -27.15 -12.93
C ALA A 252 -5.09 -27.95 -13.64
#